data_3352d802d8cbec8e3de56a40eb863b4a
#
_entry.id   3352d802d8cbec8e3de56a40eb863b4a
#
_cell.length_a   1.000
_cell.length_b   1.000
_cell.length_c   1.000
_cell.angle_alpha   90.00
_cell.angle_beta   90.00
_cell.angle_gamma   90.00
#
_symmetry.space_group_name_H-M   'P 1'
#
loop_
_entity.id
_entity.type
_entity.pdbx_description
1 polymer ?
#
loop_
_entity_poly.entity_id
_entity_poly.type
_entity_poly.pdbx_seq_one_letter_code
_entity_poly.pdbx_strand_id
1 'polypeptide(L)'
;MPTFLPHLLTTSLYAALGFVFWRANWAHQAVAPGPWLPRARLAVLLPLALHAWLLLAGSWAAGMLSIGLGDAVSAIVWLTLVVYALSSLRQPVDALQALILPIAALAVLLPLWLPAQPMSLAASPLFLLHIGLSLLAYALFSVAALHAGMMALLEKRLHAHAMNRALSNLPPLLTLERLL
;
A
#
# COMPACT_ATOMS: atom_id res chain seq x y z
N MET A 1 4.19 -18.94 17.99
CA MET A 1 2.94 -19.14 17.22
C MET A 1 1.86 -18.03 17.39
N PRO A 2 1.86 -17.15 18.39
CA PRO A 2 0.83 -16.09 18.50
C PRO A 2 0.93 -14.99 17.42
N THR A 3 2.06 -14.86 16.76
CA THR A 3 2.31 -13.80 15.78
C THR A 3 1.72 -14.08 14.38
N PHE A 4 1.44 -15.33 14.03
CA PHE A 4 0.95 -15.69 12.70
C PHE A 4 -0.50 -15.23 12.45
N LEU A 5 -1.37 -15.35 13.45
CA LEU A 5 -2.80 -14.95 13.34
C LEU A 5 -3.00 -13.47 12.98
N PRO A 6 -2.33 -12.50 13.63
CA PRO A 6 -2.47 -11.09 13.25
C PRO A 6 -1.99 -10.80 11.83
N HIS A 7 -0.92 -11.46 11.37
CA HIS A 7 -0.45 -11.31 9.97
C HIS A 7 -1.51 -11.83 8.99
N LEU A 8 -2.08 -13.02 9.22
CA LEU A 8 -3.16 -13.57 8.39
C LEU A 8 -4.40 -12.68 8.39
N LEU A 9 -4.80 -12.15 9.54
CA LEU A 9 -5.94 -11.24 9.64
C LEU A 9 -5.69 -9.98 8.79
N THR A 10 -4.53 -9.34 8.96
CA THR A 10 -4.17 -8.12 8.22
C THR A 10 -4.11 -8.39 6.72
N THR A 11 -3.48 -9.51 6.31
CA THR A 11 -3.43 -9.97 4.91
C THR A 11 -4.82 -10.16 4.33
N SER A 12 -5.70 -10.86 5.04
CA SER A 12 -7.09 -11.12 4.60
C SER A 12 -7.88 -9.83 4.42
N LEU A 13 -7.73 -8.87 5.35
CA LEU A 13 -8.39 -7.57 5.25
C LEU A 13 -7.90 -6.78 4.04
N TYR A 14 -6.58 -6.74 3.79
CA TYR A 14 -6.03 -6.08 2.61
C TYR A 14 -6.49 -6.76 1.31
N ALA A 15 -6.48 -8.09 1.25
CA ALA A 15 -6.93 -8.84 0.09
C ALA A 15 -8.43 -8.61 -0.20
N ALA A 16 -9.27 -8.63 0.83
CA ALA A 16 -10.71 -8.38 0.70
C ALA A 16 -10.98 -6.95 0.19
N LEU A 17 -10.34 -5.94 0.78
CA LEU A 17 -10.46 -4.55 0.33
C LEU A 17 -9.91 -4.37 -1.07
N GLY A 18 -8.75 -4.95 -1.39
CA GLY A 18 -8.17 -4.95 -2.73
C GLY A 18 -9.14 -5.52 -3.77
N PHE A 19 -9.80 -6.63 -3.45
CA PHE A 19 -10.83 -7.22 -4.31
C PHE A 19 -12.05 -6.30 -4.50
N VAL A 20 -12.51 -5.65 -3.42
CA VAL A 20 -13.62 -4.68 -3.48
C VAL A 20 -13.28 -3.51 -4.39
N PHE A 21 -12.10 -2.89 -4.21
CA PHE A 21 -11.64 -1.78 -5.05
C PHE A 21 -11.39 -2.23 -6.49
N TRP A 22 -10.84 -3.43 -6.69
CA TRP A 22 -10.61 -3.98 -8.03
C TRP A 22 -11.92 -4.20 -8.77
N ARG A 23 -12.93 -4.78 -8.13
CA ARG A 23 -14.28 -4.94 -8.72
C ARG A 23 -14.92 -3.60 -9.08
N ALA A 24 -14.74 -2.58 -8.25
CA ALA A 24 -15.32 -1.26 -8.47
C ALA A 24 -14.70 -0.54 -9.67
N ASN A 25 -13.39 -0.71 -9.90
CA ASN A 25 -12.64 0.11 -10.85
C ASN A 25 -12.20 -0.63 -12.11
N TRP A 26 -11.96 -1.95 -12.03
CA TRP A 26 -11.32 -2.72 -13.09
C TRP A 26 -12.16 -3.85 -13.69
N ALA A 27 -13.21 -4.31 -13.02
CA ALA A 27 -14.08 -5.37 -13.55
C ALA A 27 -14.85 -4.89 -14.80
N HIS A 28 -15.08 -5.80 -15.74
CA HIS A 28 -15.81 -5.51 -16.99
C HIS A 28 -17.23 -4.95 -16.76
N GLN A 29 -17.81 -5.24 -15.62
CA GLN A 29 -19.05 -4.65 -15.13
C GLN A 29 -18.74 -3.79 -13.91
N ALA A 30 -17.98 -2.72 -14.10
CA ALA A 30 -17.68 -1.78 -13.03
C ALA A 30 -19.02 -1.27 -12.45
N VAL A 31 -19.29 -1.62 -11.21
CA VAL A 31 -20.46 -1.14 -10.48
C VAL A 31 -20.24 0.35 -10.24
N ALA A 32 -21.23 1.17 -10.61
CA ALA A 32 -21.17 2.60 -10.34
C ALA A 32 -20.81 2.84 -8.87
N PRO A 33 -19.91 3.82 -8.56
CA PRO A 33 -19.51 4.09 -7.21
C PRO A 33 -20.74 4.42 -6.35
N GLY A 34 -21.12 3.45 -5.52
CA GLY A 34 -22.27 3.56 -4.61
C GLY A 34 -21.89 4.20 -3.27
N PRO A 35 -22.86 4.41 -2.38
CA PRO A 35 -22.64 5.01 -1.06
C PRO A 35 -21.72 4.17 -0.13
N TRP A 36 -21.32 2.98 -0.58
CA TRP A 36 -20.37 2.10 0.13
C TRP A 36 -18.89 2.52 -0.07
N LEU A 37 -18.56 3.23 -1.15
CA LEU A 37 -17.17 3.57 -1.48
C LEU A 37 -16.49 4.45 -0.41
N PRO A 38 -17.11 5.50 0.15
CA PRO A 38 -16.52 6.25 1.26
C PRO A 38 -16.26 5.36 2.48
N ARG A 39 -17.17 4.41 2.78
CA ARG A 39 -17.00 3.47 3.87
C ARG A 39 -15.83 2.50 3.62
N ALA A 40 -15.66 2.04 2.37
CA ALA A 40 -14.53 1.20 1.99
C ALA A 40 -13.19 1.95 2.14
N ARG A 41 -13.13 3.25 1.79
CA ARG A 41 -11.94 4.08 2.02
C ARG A 41 -11.58 4.18 3.50
N LEU A 42 -12.57 4.38 4.37
CA LEU A 42 -12.35 4.40 5.82
C LEU A 42 -11.97 3.01 6.35
N ALA A 43 -12.51 1.94 5.78
CA ALA A 43 -12.18 0.58 6.18
C ALA A 43 -10.71 0.21 5.95
N VAL A 44 -10.01 0.89 5.02
CA VAL A 44 -8.56 0.72 4.80
C VAL A 44 -7.74 1.09 6.05
N LEU A 45 -8.25 2.00 6.89
CA LEU A 45 -7.54 2.43 8.10
C LEU A 45 -7.35 1.29 9.10
N LEU A 46 -8.27 0.31 9.14
CA LEU A 46 -8.16 -0.82 10.06
C LEU A 46 -6.95 -1.71 9.76
N PRO A 47 -6.80 -2.31 8.54
CA PRO A 47 -5.61 -3.10 8.25
C PRO A 47 -4.34 -2.24 8.23
N LEU A 48 -4.43 -0.94 7.92
CA LEU A 48 -3.30 -0.02 7.99
C LEU A 48 -2.78 0.14 9.43
N ALA A 49 -3.68 0.28 10.41
CA ALA A 49 -3.32 0.35 11.83
C ALA A 49 -2.77 -0.98 12.36
N LEU A 50 -3.38 -2.11 11.96
CA LEU A 50 -2.87 -3.44 12.31
C LEU A 50 -1.48 -3.69 11.73
N HIS A 51 -1.23 -3.28 10.49
CA HIS A 51 0.06 -3.41 9.84
C HIS A 51 1.13 -2.56 10.55
N ALA A 52 0.81 -1.30 10.91
CA ALA A 52 1.69 -0.46 11.72
C ALA A 52 2.06 -1.14 13.04
N TRP A 53 1.06 -1.69 13.72
CA TRP A 53 1.29 -2.41 14.98
C TRP A 53 2.21 -3.63 14.78
N LEU A 54 2.02 -4.42 13.71
CA LEU A 54 2.87 -5.57 13.40
C LEU A 54 4.32 -5.15 13.14
N LEU A 55 4.53 -4.07 12.36
CA LEU A 55 5.86 -3.52 12.10
C LEU A 55 6.54 -3.07 13.39
N LEU A 56 5.82 -2.32 14.24
CA LEU A 56 6.36 -1.86 15.51
C LEU A 56 6.67 -3.02 16.47
N ALA A 57 5.73 -3.96 16.62
CA ALA A 57 5.90 -5.11 17.49
C ALA A 57 7.03 -6.05 17.03
N GLY A 58 7.21 -6.20 15.71
CA GLY A 58 8.28 -7.00 15.11
C GLY A 58 9.65 -6.34 15.24
N SER A 59 9.73 -5.02 15.03
CA SER A 59 10.99 -4.28 15.09
C SER A 59 11.59 -4.16 16.49
N TRP A 60 10.81 -4.34 17.56
CA TRP A 60 11.25 -4.25 18.96
C TRP A 60 11.17 -5.61 19.66
N ALA A 61 11.97 -6.57 19.21
CA ALA A 61 12.09 -7.86 19.86
C ALA A 61 13.15 -7.82 20.98
N ALA A 62 12.77 -8.22 22.18
CA ALA A 62 13.66 -8.31 23.35
C ALA A 62 14.40 -6.99 23.71
N GLY A 63 13.80 -5.83 23.45
CA GLY A 63 14.40 -4.53 23.76
C GLY A 63 15.53 -4.10 22.81
N MET A 64 15.74 -4.84 21.71
CA MET A 64 16.71 -4.50 20.66
C MET A 64 15.98 -4.19 19.35
N LEU A 65 16.51 -3.23 18.59
CA LEU A 65 16.02 -2.94 17.26
C LEU A 65 16.41 -4.08 16.30
N SER A 66 15.42 -4.65 15.66
CA SER A 66 15.58 -5.74 14.68
C SER A 66 14.82 -5.35 13.42
N ILE A 67 15.53 -4.88 12.39
CA ILE A 67 14.96 -4.52 11.10
C ILE A 67 15.66 -5.34 10.02
N GLY A 68 14.91 -6.21 9.38
CA GLY A 68 15.38 -7.00 8.24
C GLY A 68 14.89 -6.47 6.92
N LEU A 69 15.28 -7.16 5.83
CA LEU A 69 14.79 -6.85 4.49
C LEU A 69 13.25 -6.98 4.40
N GLY A 70 12.67 -8.02 5.04
CA GLY A 70 11.23 -8.23 5.09
C GLY A 70 10.50 -7.06 5.73
N ASP A 71 11.01 -6.57 6.89
CA ASP A 71 10.44 -5.43 7.60
C ASP A 71 10.56 -4.14 6.78
N ALA A 72 11.72 -3.92 6.15
CA ALA A 72 11.96 -2.72 5.33
C ALA A 72 11.01 -2.65 4.14
N VAL A 73 10.88 -3.74 3.35
CA VAL A 73 9.95 -3.80 2.22
C VAL A 73 8.50 -3.65 2.69
N SER A 74 8.13 -4.33 3.77
CA SER A 74 6.79 -4.23 4.38
C SER A 74 6.48 -2.80 4.82
N ALA A 75 7.43 -2.11 5.45
CA ALA A 75 7.30 -0.72 5.87
C ALA A 75 7.20 0.26 4.69
N ILE A 76 7.97 0.06 3.60
CA ILE A 76 7.86 0.85 2.38
C ILE A 76 6.45 0.75 1.79
N VAL A 77 5.90 -0.46 1.68
CA VAL A 77 4.55 -0.69 1.16
C VAL A 77 3.50 -0.08 2.09
N TRP A 78 3.67 -0.21 3.41
CA TRP A 78 2.81 0.43 4.40
C TRP A 78 2.81 1.97 4.25
N LEU A 79 3.98 2.60 4.17
CA LEU A 79 4.10 4.05 3.95
C LEU A 79 3.46 4.48 2.63
N THR A 80 3.64 3.70 1.56
CA THR A 80 2.97 3.93 0.26
C THR A 80 1.45 3.94 0.42
N LEU A 81 0.90 2.98 1.17
CA LEU A 81 -0.54 2.95 1.48
C LEU A 81 -0.99 4.14 2.33
N VAL A 82 -0.18 4.59 3.30
CA VAL A 82 -0.47 5.81 4.07
C VAL A 82 -0.61 7.01 3.13
N VAL A 83 0.31 7.18 2.19
CA VAL A 83 0.24 8.26 1.20
C VAL A 83 -1.05 8.17 0.38
N TYR A 84 -1.41 6.97 -0.12
CA TYR A 84 -2.66 6.79 -0.87
C TYR A 84 -3.91 6.97 0.00
N ALA A 85 -3.91 6.53 1.25
CA ALA A 85 -5.02 6.75 2.17
C ALA A 85 -5.26 8.25 2.41
N LEU A 86 -4.19 9.02 2.64
CA LEU A 86 -4.25 10.47 2.77
C LEU A 86 -4.70 11.16 1.47
N SER A 87 -4.17 10.72 0.32
CA SER A 87 -4.55 11.26 -0.99
C SER A 87 -6.02 10.99 -1.31
N SER A 88 -6.56 9.85 -0.88
CA SER A 88 -7.96 9.47 -1.11
C SER A 88 -8.98 10.39 -0.42
N LEU A 89 -8.53 11.17 0.58
CA LEU A 89 -9.37 12.17 1.25
C LEU A 89 -9.63 13.38 0.35
N ARG A 90 -8.75 13.63 -0.63
CA ARG A 90 -8.81 14.81 -1.51
C ARG A 90 -9.10 14.44 -2.96
N GLN A 91 -8.70 13.26 -3.40
CA GLN A 91 -8.75 12.84 -4.80
C GLN A 91 -9.20 11.38 -4.94
N PRO A 92 -9.91 11.02 -6.02
CA PRO A 92 -10.35 9.64 -6.26
C PRO A 92 -9.16 8.79 -6.76
N VAL A 93 -8.40 8.19 -5.85
CA VAL A 93 -7.26 7.31 -6.15
C VAL A 93 -7.61 5.82 -5.98
N ASP A 94 -8.89 5.48 -6.02
CA ASP A 94 -9.40 4.13 -5.75
C ASP A 94 -8.84 3.07 -6.71
N ALA A 95 -8.60 3.44 -7.97
CA ALA A 95 -8.00 2.55 -8.95
C ALA A 95 -6.54 2.17 -8.59
N LEU A 96 -5.79 3.09 -7.98
CA LEU A 96 -4.43 2.85 -7.49
C LEU A 96 -4.46 2.03 -6.20
N GLN A 97 -5.43 2.29 -5.31
CA GLN A 97 -5.64 1.45 -4.13
C GLN A 97 -5.94 0.00 -4.50
N ALA A 98 -6.69 -0.24 -5.58
CA ALA A 98 -6.94 -1.59 -6.10
C ALA A 98 -5.65 -2.34 -6.48
N LEU A 99 -4.59 -1.64 -6.86
CA LEU A 99 -3.30 -2.23 -7.22
C LEU A 99 -2.39 -2.44 -6.00
N ILE A 100 -2.33 -1.45 -5.09
CA ILE A 100 -1.40 -1.51 -3.97
C ILE A 100 -1.89 -2.41 -2.83
N LEU A 101 -3.20 -2.55 -2.60
CA LEU A 101 -3.74 -3.36 -1.51
C LEU A 101 -3.38 -4.85 -1.61
N PRO A 102 -3.43 -5.52 -2.79
CA PRO A 102 -2.93 -6.89 -2.94
C PRO A 102 -1.43 -7.00 -2.67
N ILE A 103 -0.64 -6.00 -3.08
CA ILE A 103 0.80 -5.94 -2.80
C ILE A 103 1.03 -5.84 -1.29
N ALA A 104 0.24 -5.03 -0.59
CA ALA A 104 0.30 -4.91 0.87
C ALA A 104 -0.09 -6.21 1.58
N ALA A 105 -1.07 -6.94 1.06
CA ALA A 105 -1.43 -8.25 1.59
C ALA A 105 -0.25 -9.23 1.57
N LEU A 106 0.58 -9.20 0.53
CA LEU A 106 1.80 -10.00 0.44
C LEU A 106 2.92 -9.43 1.32
N ALA A 107 3.08 -8.10 1.33
CA ALA A 107 4.13 -7.42 2.08
C ALA A 107 4.05 -7.66 3.60
N VAL A 108 2.84 -7.76 4.17
CA VAL A 108 2.62 -8.11 5.58
C VAL A 108 3.24 -9.46 5.95
N LEU A 109 3.34 -10.39 5.02
CA LEU A 109 3.88 -11.73 5.27
C LEU A 109 5.41 -11.79 5.15
N LEU A 110 6.06 -10.79 4.53
CA LEU A 110 7.50 -10.80 4.28
C LEU A 110 8.36 -10.95 5.55
N PRO A 111 8.05 -10.28 6.68
CA PRO A 111 8.82 -10.48 7.91
C PRO A 111 8.80 -11.91 8.45
N LEU A 112 7.75 -12.68 8.14
CA LEU A 112 7.66 -14.09 8.54
C LEU A 112 8.57 -14.98 7.71
N TRP A 113 8.80 -14.63 6.43
CA TRP A 113 9.63 -15.40 5.50
C TRP A 113 11.09 -14.94 5.50
N LEU A 114 11.31 -13.67 5.79
CA LEU A 114 12.63 -13.03 5.83
C LEU A 114 12.85 -12.42 7.22
N PRO A 115 13.07 -13.25 8.24
CA PRO A 115 13.21 -12.76 9.62
C PRO A 115 14.44 -11.89 9.77
N ALA A 116 14.29 -10.83 10.54
CA ALA A 116 15.38 -9.91 10.85
C ALA A 116 16.40 -10.57 11.79
N GLN A 117 17.66 -10.19 11.62
CA GLN A 117 18.70 -10.49 12.61
C GLN A 117 18.77 -9.36 13.63
N PRO A 118 18.91 -9.66 14.94
CA PRO A 118 19.10 -8.63 15.95
C PRO A 118 20.36 -7.80 15.63
N MET A 119 20.21 -6.50 15.53
CA MET A 119 21.35 -5.59 15.35
C MET A 119 21.90 -5.20 16.72
N SER A 120 23.16 -5.53 16.97
CA SER A 120 23.87 -5.17 18.20
C SER A 120 24.24 -3.68 18.29
N LEU A 121 24.03 -2.92 17.23
CA LEU A 121 24.25 -1.48 17.22
C LEU A 121 23.16 -0.80 18.04
N ALA A 122 23.56 -0.15 19.14
CA ALA A 122 22.70 0.76 19.84
C ALA A 122 22.12 1.75 18.83
N ALA A 123 20.79 1.71 18.66
CA ALA A 123 20.09 2.53 17.66
C ALA A 123 20.26 4.01 18.04
N SER A 124 21.30 4.66 17.50
CA SER A 124 21.46 6.10 17.68
C SER A 124 20.28 6.85 17.03
N PRO A 125 19.85 7.99 17.60
CA PRO A 125 18.75 8.78 17.01
C PRO A 125 19.00 9.15 15.55
N LEU A 126 20.24 9.42 15.15
CA LEU A 126 20.64 9.71 13.78
C LEU A 126 20.47 8.49 12.86
N PHE A 127 20.77 7.31 13.34
CA PHE A 127 20.56 6.07 12.58
C PHE A 127 19.08 5.78 12.35
N LEU A 128 18.25 5.96 13.38
CA LEU A 128 16.79 5.82 13.26
C LEU A 128 16.20 6.84 12.29
N LEU A 129 16.65 8.09 12.37
CA LEU A 129 16.26 9.14 11.44
C LEU A 129 16.64 8.78 9.99
N HIS A 130 17.86 8.30 9.78
CA HIS A 130 18.35 7.88 8.46
C HIS A 130 17.49 6.75 7.89
N ILE A 131 17.21 5.70 8.68
CA ILE A 131 16.32 4.61 8.26
C ILE A 131 14.92 5.15 7.92
N GLY A 132 14.33 5.97 8.79
CA GLY A 132 13.00 6.53 8.57
C GLY A 132 12.91 7.35 7.29
N LEU A 133 13.89 8.23 7.04
CA LEU A 133 13.97 9.04 5.82
C LEU A 133 14.18 8.15 4.57
N SER A 134 15.01 7.12 4.67
CA SER A 134 15.23 6.18 3.57
C SER A 134 13.96 5.41 3.21
N LEU A 135 13.26 4.87 4.20
CA LEU A 135 11.98 4.17 3.98
C LEU A 135 10.93 5.09 3.37
N LEU A 136 10.85 6.34 3.84
CA LEU A 136 9.95 7.35 3.27
C LEU A 136 10.32 7.68 1.83
N ALA A 137 11.60 7.85 1.52
CA ALA A 137 12.06 8.11 0.16
C ALA A 137 11.68 6.96 -0.79
N TYR A 138 11.93 5.70 -0.39
CA TYR A 138 11.51 4.54 -1.19
C TYR A 138 10.00 4.42 -1.33
N ALA A 139 9.22 4.78 -0.32
CA ALA A 139 7.77 4.82 -0.43
C ALA A 139 7.30 5.88 -1.45
N LEU A 140 7.90 7.07 -1.45
CA LEU A 140 7.59 8.12 -2.43
C LEU A 140 7.99 7.69 -3.86
N PHE A 141 9.14 7.01 -4.03
CA PHE A 141 9.49 6.40 -5.31
C PHE A 141 8.48 5.34 -5.75
N SER A 142 7.97 4.53 -4.83
CA SER A 142 6.93 3.53 -5.12
C SER A 142 5.63 4.22 -5.58
N VAL A 143 5.24 5.32 -4.94
CA VAL A 143 4.10 6.15 -5.37
C VAL A 143 4.33 6.65 -6.80
N ALA A 144 5.47 7.28 -7.07
CA ALA A 144 5.82 7.80 -8.39
C ALA A 144 5.82 6.69 -9.46
N ALA A 145 6.40 5.53 -9.16
CA ALA A 145 6.43 4.39 -10.07
C ALA A 145 5.02 3.85 -10.39
N LEU A 146 4.14 3.76 -9.40
CA LEU A 146 2.74 3.34 -9.59
C LEU A 146 1.97 4.35 -10.45
N HIS A 147 2.17 5.65 -10.24
CA HIS A 147 1.55 6.70 -11.06
C HIS A 147 2.07 6.62 -12.51
N ALA A 148 3.38 6.56 -12.71
CA ALA A 148 3.98 6.44 -14.03
C ALA A 148 3.51 5.18 -14.77
N GLY A 149 3.43 4.04 -14.08
CA GLY A 149 2.90 2.80 -14.62
C GLY A 149 1.43 2.91 -15.02
N MET A 150 0.61 3.59 -14.22
CA MET A 150 -0.80 3.85 -14.53
C MET A 150 -0.94 4.75 -15.75
N MET A 151 -0.15 5.84 -15.83
CA MET A 151 -0.16 6.75 -16.98
C MET A 151 0.22 6.01 -18.26
N ALA A 152 1.29 5.22 -18.23
CA ALA A 152 1.72 4.42 -19.39
C ALA A 152 0.66 3.39 -19.83
N LEU A 153 -0.04 2.78 -18.86
CA LEU A 153 -1.15 1.86 -19.16
C LEU A 153 -2.33 2.57 -19.82
N LEU A 154 -2.68 3.76 -19.32
CA LEU A 154 -3.76 4.58 -19.88
C LEU A 154 -3.42 5.03 -21.29
N GLU A 155 -2.21 5.52 -21.53
CA GLU A 155 -1.73 5.93 -22.84
C GLU A 155 -1.82 4.79 -23.86
N LYS A 156 -1.29 3.60 -23.53
CA LYS A 156 -1.41 2.41 -24.38
C LYS A 156 -2.86 2.06 -24.72
N ARG A 157 -3.76 2.19 -23.76
CA ARG A 157 -5.18 1.88 -23.96
C ARG A 157 -5.89 2.91 -24.83
N LEU A 158 -5.53 4.19 -24.70
CA LEU A 158 -6.06 5.27 -25.55
C LEU A 158 -5.63 5.06 -27.01
N HIS A 159 -4.35 4.73 -27.25
CA HIS A 159 -3.85 4.44 -28.61
C HIS A 159 -4.49 3.18 -29.22
N ALA A 160 -4.80 2.18 -28.40
CA ALA A 160 -5.48 0.96 -28.88
C ALA A 160 -6.98 1.13 -29.16
N HIS A 161 -7.54 2.35 -29.09
CA HIS A 161 -8.99 2.64 -29.25
C HIS A 161 -9.89 1.77 -28.34
N ALA A 162 -9.34 1.17 -27.29
CA ALA A 162 -10.07 0.32 -26.36
C ALA A 162 -10.59 1.16 -25.18
N MET A 163 -11.54 2.06 -25.46
CA MET A 163 -12.33 2.75 -24.42
C MET A 163 -13.27 1.74 -23.76
N ASN A 164 -12.74 0.92 -22.88
CA ASN A 164 -13.55 0.06 -22.02
C ASN A 164 -14.09 0.86 -20.83
N ARG A 165 -15.28 0.52 -20.31
CA ARG A 165 -15.87 1.14 -19.11
C ARG A 165 -14.91 1.21 -17.90
N ALA A 166 -13.98 0.27 -17.80
CA ALA A 166 -12.94 0.30 -16.79
C ALA A 166 -12.05 1.58 -16.87
N LEU A 167 -11.83 2.12 -18.08
CA LEU A 167 -11.04 3.34 -18.27
C LEU A 167 -11.77 4.62 -17.86
N SER A 168 -13.10 4.64 -17.96
CA SER A 168 -13.90 5.79 -17.54
C SER A 168 -13.89 6.01 -16.02
N ASN A 169 -13.55 4.98 -15.26
CA ASN A 169 -13.44 5.02 -13.80
C ASN A 169 -12.02 5.32 -13.29
N LEU A 170 -11.04 5.45 -14.21
CA LEU A 170 -9.68 5.81 -13.81
C LEU A 170 -9.58 7.32 -13.54
N PRO A 171 -8.70 7.75 -12.64
CA PRO A 171 -8.44 9.15 -12.41
C PRO A 171 -8.05 9.85 -13.72
N PRO A 172 -8.51 11.08 -13.98
CA PRO A 172 -8.04 11.84 -15.13
C PRO A 172 -6.51 11.95 -15.12
N LEU A 173 -5.88 11.89 -16.30
CA LEU A 173 -4.43 12.03 -16.45
C LEU A 173 -3.87 13.24 -15.71
N LEU A 174 -4.58 14.38 -15.80
CA LEU A 174 -4.25 15.62 -15.07
C LEU A 174 -4.24 15.46 -13.55
N THR A 175 -5.04 14.54 -13.01
CA THR A 175 -5.04 14.24 -11.57
C THR A 175 -3.79 13.46 -11.18
N LEU A 176 -3.32 12.55 -12.02
CA LEU A 176 -2.10 11.77 -11.80
C LEU A 176 -0.84 12.67 -11.92
N GLU A 177 -0.82 13.61 -12.86
CA GLU A 177 0.26 14.59 -13.00
C GLU A 177 0.39 15.52 -11.79
N ARG A 178 -0.73 15.95 -11.19
CA ARG A 178 -0.70 16.82 -10.00
C ARG A 178 -0.22 16.13 -8.72
N LEU A 179 -0.13 14.81 -8.72
CA LEU A 179 0.34 14.03 -7.57
C LEU A 179 1.83 13.68 -7.65
N LEU A 180 2.47 13.93 -8.80
CA LEU A 180 3.91 13.85 -9.00
C LEU A 180 4.58 15.19 -8.74
#